data_8c5b79aae3ee56a777602f527f2e2f87
#
_entry.id   8c5b79aae3ee56a777602f527f2e2f87
#
_cell.length_a   1.000
_cell.length_b   1.000
_cell.length_c   1.000
_cell.angle_alpha   90.00
_cell.angle_beta   90.00
_cell.angle_gamma   90.00
#
_symmetry.space_group_name_H-M   'P 1'
#
loop_
_entity.id
_entity.type
_entity.pdbx_description
1 polymer ?
#
loop_
_entity_poly.entity_id
_entity_poly.type
_entity_poly.pdbx_seq_one_letter_code
_entity_poly.pdbx_strand_id
1 'polypeptide(L)'
;MAKPIAVLGAGAMGSVAAQLLARHKDDVDLLVLDVDAERASGVVKRIGFGEARGFDATSGELEQILKEVRAVAACLPYRLNLPVMEAALAAGCHYADLGGLFHTTKEQLKLSDRYEAAGISAVLGIGSAPGLTNVLAKLGADRLDRVESIDLVDGAIEEGGGEFGLPYSAETIIDEFTLPAMMFENGELHEVPAGSGVVKWDFPEPLGTMPAIYTLHSEPATLPETIPGVRDVRWRLALPPAVHDGFALLTSIGLADREPVETQSGTVVPRDLLIAILNRMPTSEEEAKDTEYLDIRVAGEKDGARVVATERALFTPPPEGLSAGSFGTALPITVAVRWMAAGRVAPGVHPPETAFEPKAFVDELAREGVVFSSSLDEG
;
A
#
# COMPACT_ATOMS: atom_id res chain seq x y z
N MET A 1 20.04 5.26 24.80
CA MET A 1 19.55 4.33 23.78
C MET A 1 18.94 5.15 22.64
N ALA A 2 19.05 4.70 21.41
CA ALA A 2 18.35 5.35 20.30
C ALA A 2 16.83 5.19 20.51
N LYS A 3 16.04 6.16 20.03
CA LYS A 3 14.59 6.03 20.10
C LYS A 3 14.13 4.87 19.18
N PRO A 4 13.15 4.04 19.58
CA PRO A 4 12.67 2.91 18.78
C PRO A 4 11.94 3.38 17.51
N ILE A 5 11.74 2.46 16.58
CA ILE A 5 10.73 2.56 15.52
C ILE A 5 9.42 2.00 16.08
N ALA A 6 8.33 2.73 15.88
CA ALA A 6 6.99 2.24 16.26
C ALA A 6 6.26 1.63 15.06
N VAL A 7 5.57 0.52 15.30
CA VAL A 7 4.49 0.02 14.44
C VAL A 7 3.18 0.34 15.13
N LEU A 8 2.36 1.16 14.52
CA LEU A 8 1.05 1.56 15.03
C LEU A 8 -0.04 0.78 14.29
N GLY A 9 -0.72 -0.09 15.03
CA GLY A 9 -1.62 -1.13 14.55
C GLY A 9 -0.92 -2.49 14.50
N ALA A 10 -1.41 -3.47 15.28
CA ALA A 10 -0.92 -4.85 15.33
C ALA A 10 -1.86 -5.84 14.59
N GLY A 11 -2.63 -5.33 13.62
CA GLY A 11 -3.47 -6.12 12.72
C GLY A 11 -2.65 -6.91 11.69
N ALA A 12 -3.29 -7.33 10.58
CA ALA A 12 -2.65 -8.15 9.56
C ALA A 12 -1.31 -7.55 9.10
N MET A 13 -1.32 -6.33 8.55
CA MET A 13 -0.10 -5.71 8.00
C MET A 13 0.89 -5.28 9.09
N GLY A 14 0.42 -4.71 10.21
CA GLY A 14 1.32 -4.25 11.26
C GLY A 14 2.04 -5.38 11.99
N SER A 15 1.40 -6.56 12.14
CA SER A 15 2.07 -7.74 12.70
C SER A 15 3.20 -8.22 11.79
N VAL A 16 2.99 -8.19 10.47
CA VAL A 16 4.02 -8.53 9.47
C VAL A 16 5.14 -7.48 9.47
N ALA A 17 4.80 -6.18 9.47
CA ALA A 17 5.79 -5.11 9.56
C ALA A 17 6.67 -5.23 10.82
N ALA A 18 6.08 -5.53 11.97
CA ALA A 18 6.83 -5.78 13.20
C ALA A 18 7.77 -7.00 13.08
N GLN A 19 7.29 -8.09 12.46
CA GLN A 19 8.11 -9.28 12.21
C GLN A 19 9.29 -8.99 11.27
N LEU A 20 9.06 -8.24 10.21
CA LEU A 20 10.11 -7.86 9.25
C LEU A 20 11.13 -6.89 9.88
N LEU A 21 10.68 -5.92 10.70
CA LEU A 21 11.58 -5.06 11.47
C LEU A 21 12.47 -5.86 12.46
N ALA A 22 11.94 -6.91 13.04
CA ALA A 22 12.71 -7.77 13.96
C ALA A 22 13.89 -8.52 13.30
N ARG A 23 13.90 -8.67 11.96
CA ARG A 23 15.07 -9.15 11.20
C ARG A 23 16.30 -8.24 11.40
N HIS A 24 16.07 -6.98 11.75
CA HIS A 24 17.07 -5.93 11.91
C HIS A 24 17.26 -5.51 13.40
N LYS A 25 17.00 -6.42 14.34
CA LYS A 25 17.05 -6.17 15.79
C LYS A 25 18.39 -5.65 16.31
N ASP A 26 19.46 -5.83 15.56
CA ASP A 26 20.78 -5.31 15.93
C ASP A 26 20.92 -3.80 15.60
N ASP A 27 20.06 -3.27 14.72
CA ASP A 27 20.11 -1.90 14.23
C ASP A 27 18.94 -1.04 14.74
N VAL A 28 17.83 -1.66 15.17
CA VAL A 28 16.62 -0.95 15.57
C VAL A 28 16.03 -1.51 16.86
N ASP A 29 15.50 -0.63 17.71
CA ASP A 29 14.57 -1.01 18.77
C ASP A 29 13.13 -0.89 18.24
N LEU A 30 12.21 -1.75 18.69
CA LEU A 30 10.84 -1.86 18.19
C LEU A 30 9.81 -1.60 19.29
N LEU A 31 8.82 -0.77 19.00
CA LEU A 31 7.62 -0.57 19.81
C LEU A 31 6.37 -0.90 18.99
N VAL A 32 5.56 -1.85 19.46
CA VAL A 32 4.28 -2.23 18.83
C VAL A 32 3.13 -1.63 19.63
N LEU A 33 2.29 -0.86 18.95
CA LEU A 33 1.14 -0.16 19.52
C LEU A 33 -0.16 -0.65 18.88
N ASP A 34 -1.16 -1.00 19.69
CA ASP A 34 -2.51 -1.33 19.21
C ASP A 34 -3.52 -0.98 20.30
N VAL A 35 -4.75 -0.65 19.90
CA VAL A 35 -5.85 -0.43 20.84
C VAL A 35 -6.12 -1.69 21.69
N ASP A 36 -5.88 -2.85 21.13
CA ASP A 36 -5.88 -4.15 21.80
C ASP A 36 -4.46 -4.50 22.30
N ALA A 37 -4.24 -4.27 23.61
CA ALA A 37 -2.96 -4.54 24.26
C ALA A 37 -2.54 -6.03 24.19
N GLU A 38 -3.50 -6.96 24.18
CA GLU A 38 -3.21 -8.39 24.09
C GLU A 38 -2.71 -8.73 22.68
N ARG A 39 -3.29 -8.12 21.65
CA ARG A 39 -2.85 -8.26 20.26
C ARG A 39 -1.40 -7.75 20.09
N ALA A 40 -1.11 -6.54 20.56
CA ALA A 40 0.25 -5.98 20.51
C ALA A 40 1.26 -6.89 21.25
N SER A 41 0.91 -7.33 22.46
CA SER A 41 1.75 -8.25 23.27
C SER A 41 1.92 -9.61 22.59
N GLY A 42 0.88 -10.13 21.93
CA GLY A 42 0.93 -11.37 21.17
C GLY A 42 1.93 -11.30 20.01
N VAL A 43 1.96 -10.18 19.28
CA VAL A 43 2.96 -9.94 18.21
C VAL A 43 4.37 -9.97 18.78
N VAL A 44 4.66 -9.13 19.78
CA VAL A 44 6.01 -9.05 20.39
C VAL A 44 6.46 -10.40 20.97
N LYS A 45 5.54 -11.13 21.62
CA LYS A 45 5.84 -12.48 22.15
C LYS A 45 6.18 -13.48 21.04
N ARG A 46 5.46 -13.45 19.91
CA ARG A 46 5.70 -14.34 18.77
C ARG A 46 7.03 -14.07 18.10
N ILE A 47 7.41 -12.81 17.91
CA ILE A 47 8.68 -12.43 17.28
C ILE A 47 9.87 -12.46 18.25
N GLY A 48 9.63 -12.49 19.57
CA GLY A 48 10.67 -12.51 20.59
C GLY A 48 11.51 -11.23 20.68
N PHE A 49 10.99 -10.08 20.21
CA PHE A 49 11.72 -8.82 20.14
C PHE A 49 10.78 -7.61 20.24
N GLY A 50 11.24 -6.52 20.88
CA GLY A 50 10.53 -5.24 21.01
C GLY A 50 9.69 -5.13 22.28
N GLU A 51 9.02 -3.99 22.40
CA GLU A 51 8.04 -3.67 23.46
C GLU A 51 6.64 -3.59 22.86
N ALA A 52 5.61 -3.87 23.68
CA ALA A 52 4.22 -3.74 23.31
C ALA A 52 3.49 -2.83 24.28
N ARG A 53 2.60 -1.97 23.77
CA ARG A 53 1.71 -1.15 24.59
C ARG A 53 0.31 -1.11 23.98
N GLY A 54 -0.72 -1.23 24.85
CA GLY A 54 -2.09 -0.92 24.48
C GLY A 54 -2.25 0.58 24.31
N PHE A 55 -2.75 1.04 23.16
CA PHE A 55 -2.89 2.46 22.89
C PHE A 55 -3.94 2.75 21.80
N ASP A 56 -4.87 3.65 22.12
CA ASP A 56 -5.85 4.14 21.16
C ASP A 56 -5.29 5.33 20.36
N ALA A 57 -5.06 5.10 19.05
CA ALA A 57 -4.55 6.13 18.13
C ALA A 57 -5.50 7.34 17.97
N THR A 58 -6.76 7.20 18.38
CA THR A 58 -7.74 8.31 18.37
C THR A 58 -7.72 9.12 19.66
N SER A 59 -6.99 8.66 20.68
CA SER A 59 -6.82 9.41 21.92
C SER A 59 -5.96 10.67 21.72
N GLY A 60 -6.20 11.72 22.46
CA GLY A 60 -5.40 12.95 22.44
C GLY A 60 -3.95 12.80 22.94
N GLU A 61 -3.53 11.58 23.30
CA GLU A 61 -2.21 11.29 23.88
C GLU A 61 -1.19 10.77 22.86
N LEU A 62 -1.60 10.56 21.59
CA LEU A 62 -0.74 9.99 20.55
C LEU A 62 0.57 10.78 20.38
N GLU A 63 0.52 12.10 20.40
CA GLU A 63 1.71 12.96 20.33
C GLU A 63 2.73 12.62 21.43
N GLN A 64 2.29 12.32 22.65
CA GLN A 64 3.20 12.04 23.77
C GLN A 64 3.96 10.74 23.57
N ILE A 65 3.29 9.70 23.06
CA ILE A 65 3.93 8.43 22.74
C ILE A 65 4.88 8.59 21.56
N LEU A 66 4.47 9.33 20.51
CA LEU A 66 5.31 9.55 19.35
C LEU A 66 6.58 10.37 19.64
N LYS A 67 6.62 11.16 20.73
CA LYS A 67 7.86 11.79 21.23
C LYS A 67 8.91 10.79 21.70
N GLU A 68 8.50 9.58 22.05
CA GLU A 68 9.40 8.52 22.51
C GLU A 68 10.04 7.74 21.36
N VAL A 69 9.52 7.86 20.12
CA VAL A 69 9.95 7.10 18.96
C VAL A 69 10.62 7.99 17.90
N ARG A 70 11.39 7.39 17.04
CA ARG A 70 12.10 8.09 15.97
C ARG A 70 11.30 8.13 14.67
N ALA A 71 10.65 7.02 14.33
CA ALA A 71 9.80 6.89 13.17
C ALA A 71 8.60 6.00 13.49
N VAL A 72 7.46 6.25 12.87
CA VAL A 72 6.25 5.44 13.00
C VAL A 72 5.84 4.87 11.64
N ALA A 73 5.64 3.55 11.61
CA ALA A 73 4.93 2.85 10.53
C ALA A 73 3.45 2.77 10.92
N ALA A 74 2.61 3.56 10.29
CA ALA A 74 1.17 3.59 10.53
C ALA A 74 0.48 2.49 9.69
N CYS A 75 0.18 1.36 10.32
CA CYS A 75 -0.52 0.22 9.72
C CYS A 75 -1.99 0.20 10.19
N LEU A 76 -2.68 1.30 9.98
CA LEU A 76 -4.04 1.57 10.41
C LEU A 76 -5.00 1.74 9.22
N PRO A 77 -6.32 1.70 9.42
CA PRO A 77 -7.27 2.13 8.41
C PRO A 77 -6.95 3.56 7.93
N TYR A 78 -6.98 3.77 6.62
CA TYR A 78 -6.51 5.00 5.97
C TYR A 78 -7.16 6.30 6.49
N ARG A 79 -8.40 6.22 7.03
CA ARG A 79 -9.08 7.37 7.65
C ARG A 79 -8.33 7.95 8.86
N LEU A 80 -7.41 7.18 9.45
CA LEU A 80 -6.58 7.62 10.57
C LEU A 80 -5.22 8.19 10.13
N ASN A 81 -4.86 8.09 8.85
CA ASN A 81 -3.56 8.55 8.37
C ASN A 81 -3.30 10.03 8.67
N LEU A 82 -4.23 10.90 8.30
CA LEU A 82 -4.05 12.35 8.51
C LEU A 82 -3.96 12.74 10.00
N PRO A 83 -4.85 12.28 10.91
CA PRO A 83 -4.70 12.52 12.34
C PRO A 83 -3.37 12.01 12.93
N VAL A 84 -2.94 10.81 12.54
CA VAL A 84 -1.67 10.23 13.01
C VAL A 84 -0.47 11.02 12.47
N MET A 85 -0.51 11.45 11.21
CA MET A 85 0.50 12.28 10.59
C MET A 85 0.63 13.65 11.28
N GLU A 86 -0.48 14.28 11.64
CA GLU A 86 -0.47 15.53 12.44
C GLU A 86 0.15 15.32 13.83
N ALA A 87 -0.17 14.21 14.50
CA ALA A 87 0.44 13.88 15.79
C ALA A 87 1.94 13.59 15.66
N ALA A 88 2.37 12.90 14.59
CA ALA A 88 3.77 12.66 14.31
C ALA A 88 4.55 13.97 14.06
N LEU A 89 3.95 14.90 13.31
CA LEU A 89 4.50 16.24 13.10
C LEU A 89 4.69 16.99 14.41
N ALA A 90 3.67 17.01 15.27
CA ALA A 90 3.73 17.68 16.57
C ALA A 90 4.77 17.04 17.53
N ALA A 91 4.98 15.73 17.38
CA ALA A 91 5.99 14.97 18.15
C ALA A 91 7.41 15.11 17.64
N GLY A 92 7.63 15.62 16.43
CA GLY A 92 8.93 15.59 15.75
C GLY A 92 9.37 14.17 15.35
N CYS A 93 8.42 13.32 15.01
CA CYS A 93 8.59 11.92 14.62
C CYS A 93 8.44 11.74 13.12
N HIS A 94 9.32 10.96 12.49
CA HIS A 94 9.14 10.58 11.09
C HIS A 94 7.89 9.70 10.92
N TYR A 95 7.21 9.82 9.78
CA TYR A 95 5.94 9.15 9.52
C TYR A 95 5.94 8.38 8.21
N ALA A 96 5.43 7.15 8.21
CA ALA A 96 5.10 6.43 6.99
C ALA A 96 3.77 5.70 7.14
N ASP A 97 3.00 5.56 6.05
CA ASP A 97 1.76 4.78 6.00
C ASP A 97 1.70 3.86 4.77
N LEU A 98 0.69 2.98 4.74
CA LEU A 98 0.45 2.03 3.66
C LEU A 98 -0.47 2.57 2.55
N GLY A 99 -0.90 3.82 2.66
CA GLY A 99 -1.72 4.51 1.67
C GLY A 99 -3.03 5.06 2.24
N GLY A 100 -3.52 6.09 1.56
CA GLY A 100 -4.72 6.84 1.96
C GLY A 100 -5.73 7.01 0.83
N LEU A 101 -5.65 6.22 -0.23
CA LEU A 101 -6.38 6.42 -1.47
C LEU A 101 -6.07 7.83 -2.06
N PHE A 102 -6.66 8.17 -3.18
CA PHE A 102 -6.39 9.44 -3.89
C PHE A 102 -6.58 10.68 -3.02
N HIS A 103 -7.78 10.81 -2.42
CA HIS A 103 -8.18 12.05 -1.74
C HIS A 103 -7.39 12.30 -0.45
N THR A 104 -7.19 11.28 0.37
CA THR A 104 -6.41 11.40 1.62
C THR A 104 -4.95 11.74 1.32
N THR A 105 -4.36 11.11 0.30
CA THR A 105 -3.00 11.40 -0.13
C THR A 105 -2.83 12.87 -0.53
N LYS A 106 -3.79 13.43 -1.30
CA LYS A 106 -3.76 14.86 -1.66
C LYS A 106 -3.84 15.78 -0.44
N GLU A 107 -4.58 15.43 0.60
CA GLU A 107 -4.62 16.21 1.85
C GLU A 107 -3.30 16.08 2.64
N GLN A 108 -2.72 14.89 2.72
CA GLN A 108 -1.46 14.65 3.40
C GLN A 108 -0.29 15.43 2.77
N LEU A 109 -0.24 15.53 1.45
CA LEU A 109 0.79 16.30 0.73
C LEU A 109 0.82 17.79 1.12
N LYS A 110 -0.32 18.37 1.53
CA LYS A 110 -0.40 19.77 1.97
C LYS A 110 0.41 20.07 3.25
N LEU A 111 0.84 19.04 3.97
CA LEU A 111 1.65 19.18 5.18
C LEU A 111 3.15 19.32 4.90
N SER A 112 3.59 19.27 3.62
CA SER A 112 5.02 19.20 3.26
C SER A 112 5.84 20.32 3.86
N ASP A 113 5.43 21.58 3.70
CA ASP A 113 6.16 22.73 4.24
C ASP A 113 6.32 22.66 5.76
N ARG A 114 5.32 22.12 6.47
CA ARG A 114 5.36 21.97 7.92
C ARG A 114 6.34 20.87 8.37
N TYR A 115 6.38 19.75 7.63
CA TYR A 115 7.34 18.67 7.86
C TYR A 115 8.76 19.10 7.54
N GLU A 116 8.96 19.84 6.44
CA GLU A 116 10.24 20.42 6.07
C GLU A 116 10.76 21.39 7.15
N ALA A 117 9.91 22.32 7.61
CA ALA A 117 10.24 23.25 8.67
C ALA A 117 10.57 22.56 10.01
N ALA A 118 9.94 21.40 10.30
CA ALA A 118 10.22 20.60 11.48
C ALA A 118 11.48 19.72 11.34
N GLY A 119 12.08 19.62 10.16
CA GLY A 119 13.26 18.81 9.89
C GLY A 119 13.00 17.30 9.94
N ILE A 120 11.76 16.88 9.72
CA ILE A 120 11.34 15.46 9.69
C ILE A 120 10.73 15.11 8.34
N SER A 121 10.67 13.82 8.04
CA SER A 121 10.11 13.32 6.79
C SER A 121 8.82 12.54 7.01
N ALA A 122 7.95 12.56 6.02
CA ALA A 122 6.85 11.64 5.88
C ALA A 122 6.92 10.96 4.50
N VAL A 123 6.63 9.65 4.45
CA VAL A 123 6.51 8.90 3.20
C VAL A 123 5.11 8.31 3.14
N LEU A 124 4.36 8.71 2.12
CA LEU A 124 2.96 8.35 1.97
C LEU A 124 2.78 7.10 1.12
N GLY A 125 1.89 6.22 1.53
CA GLY A 125 1.51 5.07 0.72
C GLY A 125 2.69 4.20 0.30
N ILE A 126 3.50 3.74 1.24
CA ILE A 126 4.69 2.93 0.95
C ILE A 126 4.45 1.45 1.27
N GLY A 127 3.57 0.83 0.47
CA GLY A 127 3.30 -0.60 0.44
C GLY A 127 3.75 -1.24 -0.88
N SER A 128 3.09 -2.32 -1.27
CA SER A 128 3.20 -2.92 -2.60
C SER A 128 2.59 -1.98 -3.64
N ALA A 129 1.30 -1.74 -3.51
CA ALA A 129 0.50 -0.76 -4.23
C ALA A 129 -0.46 -0.05 -3.26
N PRO A 130 -0.39 1.26 -3.12
CA PRO A 130 0.64 2.19 -3.60
C PRO A 130 2.00 1.94 -2.92
N GLY A 131 3.04 2.45 -3.53
CA GLY A 131 4.38 2.43 -2.93
C GLY A 131 5.43 1.90 -3.89
N LEU A 132 5.65 0.58 -3.91
CA LEU A 132 6.61 0.01 -4.84
C LEU A 132 6.19 0.23 -6.30
N THR A 133 4.90 0.24 -6.61
CA THR A 133 4.38 0.66 -7.92
C THR A 133 4.88 2.02 -8.36
N ASN A 134 4.86 3.01 -7.46
CA ASN A 134 5.37 4.37 -7.72
C ASN A 134 6.88 4.37 -7.97
N VAL A 135 7.63 3.64 -7.13
CA VAL A 135 9.10 3.53 -7.27
C VAL A 135 9.48 2.87 -8.59
N LEU A 136 8.77 1.81 -8.99
CA LEU A 136 8.98 1.12 -10.27
C LEU A 136 8.59 2.00 -11.46
N ALA A 137 7.50 2.79 -11.34
CA ALA A 137 7.14 3.77 -12.35
C ALA A 137 8.24 4.82 -12.56
N LYS A 138 8.83 5.31 -11.47
CA LYS A 138 9.96 6.24 -11.54
C LYS A 138 11.20 5.56 -12.14
N LEU A 139 11.49 4.32 -11.75
CA LEU A 139 12.61 3.56 -12.29
C LEU A 139 12.48 3.38 -13.81
N GLY A 140 11.30 3.04 -14.30
CA GLY A 140 11.00 2.94 -15.74
C GLY A 140 11.09 4.29 -16.45
N ALA A 141 10.54 5.35 -15.83
CA ALA A 141 10.57 6.71 -16.36
C ALA A 141 12.00 7.24 -16.53
N ASP A 142 12.89 6.95 -15.59
CA ASP A 142 14.30 7.38 -15.63
C ASP A 142 15.12 6.75 -16.76
N ARG A 143 14.56 5.74 -17.44
CA ARG A 143 15.17 5.09 -18.61
C ARG A 143 14.82 5.75 -19.94
N LEU A 144 13.82 6.65 -19.94
CA LEU A 144 13.28 7.30 -21.13
C LEU A 144 13.70 8.77 -21.18
N ASP A 145 13.83 9.31 -22.38
CA ASP A 145 14.09 10.74 -22.60
C ASP A 145 12.79 11.57 -22.43
N ARG A 146 11.65 10.96 -22.74
CA ARG A 146 10.31 11.54 -22.59
C ARG A 146 9.28 10.47 -22.25
N VAL A 147 8.54 10.69 -21.19
CA VAL A 147 7.42 9.82 -20.77
C VAL A 147 6.11 10.30 -21.40
N GLU A 148 5.31 9.38 -21.92
CA GLU A 148 3.98 9.65 -22.45
C GLU A 148 2.88 9.06 -21.57
N SER A 149 3.02 7.79 -21.17
CA SER A 149 2.02 7.11 -20.34
C SER A 149 2.64 6.14 -19.34
N ILE A 150 1.91 5.92 -18.24
CA ILE A 150 2.24 4.96 -17.19
C ILE A 150 0.99 4.13 -16.93
N ASP A 151 1.07 2.84 -17.18
CA ASP A 151 0.08 1.85 -16.79
C ASP A 151 0.65 1.00 -15.65
N LEU A 152 -0.08 0.98 -14.52
CA LEU A 152 0.28 0.23 -13.32
C LEU A 152 -0.79 -0.81 -13.06
N VAL A 153 -0.37 -2.06 -12.89
CA VAL A 153 -1.30 -3.16 -12.59
C VAL A 153 -0.71 -4.01 -11.47
N ASP A 154 -1.54 -4.29 -10.49
CA ASP A 154 -1.30 -5.30 -9.47
C ASP A 154 -2.19 -6.51 -9.76
N GLY A 155 -1.62 -7.70 -9.72
CA GLY A 155 -2.33 -8.95 -9.89
C GLY A 155 -1.86 -10.01 -8.92
N ALA A 156 -2.81 -10.71 -8.30
CA ALA A 156 -2.52 -11.78 -7.35
C ALA A 156 -3.39 -13.00 -7.60
N ILE A 157 -2.82 -14.19 -7.33
CA ILE A 157 -3.55 -15.46 -7.29
C ILE A 157 -3.17 -16.23 -6.03
N GLU A 158 -4.06 -17.10 -5.59
CA GLU A 158 -3.80 -18.10 -4.56
C GLU A 158 -3.81 -19.49 -5.21
N GLU A 159 -2.77 -20.31 -5.02
CA GLU A 159 -2.71 -21.66 -5.57
C GLU A 159 -3.77 -22.55 -4.93
N GLY A 160 -4.58 -23.18 -5.77
CA GLY A 160 -5.71 -24.02 -5.31
C GLY A 160 -6.95 -23.23 -4.91
N GLY A 161 -6.89 -21.90 -4.96
CA GLY A 161 -7.97 -21.00 -4.62
C GLY A 161 -8.96 -20.84 -5.78
N GLY A 162 -10.09 -21.54 -5.70
CA GLY A 162 -11.28 -21.23 -6.48
C GLY A 162 -12.34 -20.55 -5.64
N GLU A 163 -12.04 -20.28 -4.38
CA GLU A 163 -12.98 -19.74 -3.42
C GLU A 163 -12.81 -18.22 -3.28
N PHE A 164 -13.92 -17.57 -2.96
CA PHE A 164 -13.96 -16.14 -2.65
C PHE A 164 -13.18 -15.87 -1.36
N GLY A 165 -12.17 -15.02 -1.42
CA GLY A 165 -11.34 -14.61 -0.29
C GLY A 165 -11.08 -13.11 -0.26
N LEU A 166 -10.59 -12.60 0.87
CA LEU A 166 -10.17 -11.22 1.02
C LEU A 166 -8.67 -11.10 0.73
N PRO A 167 -8.28 -10.35 -0.31
CA PRO A 167 -6.86 -10.10 -0.58
C PRO A 167 -6.23 -9.18 0.49
N TYR A 168 -7.02 -8.29 1.09
CA TYR A 168 -6.61 -7.32 2.13
C TYR A 168 -7.83 -6.83 2.94
N SER A 169 -7.78 -5.61 3.50
CA SER A 169 -8.85 -5.03 4.32
C SER A 169 -10.21 -5.02 3.61
N ALA A 170 -11.24 -5.61 4.24
CA ALA A 170 -12.61 -5.59 3.73
C ALA A 170 -13.13 -4.16 3.46
N GLU A 171 -12.79 -3.19 4.29
CA GLU A 171 -13.18 -1.79 4.13
C GLU A 171 -12.57 -1.19 2.87
N THR A 172 -11.27 -1.44 2.64
CA THR A 172 -10.54 -0.89 1.49
C THR A 172 -11.04 -1.48 0.17
N ILE A 173 -11.15 -2.80 0.06
CA ILE A 173 -11.61 -3.43 -1.18
C ILE A 173 -13.04 -3.05 -1.53
N ILE A 174 -13.95 -2.90 -0.54
CA ILE A 174 -15.30 -2.41 -0.78
C ILE A 174 -15.25 -0.96 -1.32
N ASP A 175 -14.40 -0.09 -0.76
CA ASP A 175 -14.26 1.29 -1.23
C ASP A 175 -13.71 1.34 -2.67
N GLU A 176 -12.75 0.49 -3.01
CA GLU A 176 -12.21 0.36 -4.37
C GLU A 176 -13.24 -0.11 -5.40
N PHE A 177 -14.18 -0.96 -5.01
CA PHE A 177 -15.28 -1.44 -5.86
C PHE A 177 -16.49 -0.50 -5.91
N THR A 178 -16.57 0.52 -5.05
CA THR A 178 -17.76 1.39 -4.93
C THR A 178 -17.48 2.86 -5.20
N LEU A 179 -16.27 3.34 -4.86
CA LEU A 179 -15.91 4.73 -5.07
C LEU A 179 -15.39 4.94 -6.49
N PRO A 180 -15.76 6.06 -7.15
CA PRO A 180 -15.22 6.40 -8.46
C PRO A 180 -13.68 6.39 -8.43
N ALA A 181 -13.08 5.74 -9.43
CA ALA A 181 -11.64 5.74 -9.58
C ALA A 181 -11.16 7.05 -10.21
N MET A 182 -9.97 7.53 -9.79
CA MET A 182 -9.34 8.71 -10.37
C MET A 182 -8.29 8.28 -11.38
N MET A 183 -8.42 8.76 -12.62
CA MET A 183 -7.45 8.54 -13.69
C MET A 183 -6.89 9.88 -14.16
N PHE A 184 -5.63 9.85 -14.61
CA PHE A 184 -5.02 10.97 -15.30
C PHE A 184 -4.87 10.58 -16.77
N GLU A 185 -5.65 11.22 -17.65
CA GLU A 185 -5.64 10.91 -19.08
C GLU A 185 -5.70 12.20 -19.91
N ASN A 186 -4.95 12.23 -21.00
CA ASN A 186 -4.80 13.40 -21.86
C ASN A 186 -4.31 14.67 -21.14
N GLY A 187 -3.61 14.50 -20.01
CA GLY A 187 -3.11 15.60 -19.20
C GLY A 187 -4.09 16.17 -18.18
N GLU A 188 -5.21 15.48 -17.94
CA GLU A 188 -6.24 15.93 -17.00
C GLU A 188 -6.69 14.80 -16.06
N LEU A 189 -6.97 15.15 -14.81
CA LEU A 189 -7.58 14.25 -13.84
C LEU A 189 -9.10 14.20 -14.06
N HIS A 190 -9.65 12.99 -14.07
CA HIS A 190 -11.08 12.77 -14.13
C HIS A 190 -11.51 11.51 -13.37
N GLU A 191 -12.77 11.48 -13.02
CA GLU A 191 -13.39 10.32 -12.37
C GLU A 191 -13.93 9.34 -13.41
N VAL A 192 -13.74 8.05 -13.15
CA VAL A 192 -14.36 6.95 -13.90
C VAL A 192 -15.11 6.03 -12.94
N PRO A 193 -16.17 5.35 -13.39
CA PRO A 193 -16.89 4.42 -12.51
C PRO A 193 -15.95 3.32 -11.97
N ALA A 194 -16.11 2.97 -10.69
CA ALA A 194 -15.41 1.82 -10.10
C ALA A 194 -15.67 0.54 -10.92
N GLY A 195 -14.66 -0.30 -11.06
CA GLY A 195 -14.76 -1.54 -11.84
C GLY A 195 -14.83 -1.36 -13.35
N SER A 196 -14.78 -0.10 -13.86
CA SER A 196 -14.73 0.17 -15.31
C SER A 196 -13.35 -0.06 -15.92
N GLY A 197 -13.20 0.21 -17.21
CA GLY A 197 -11.90 0.12 -17.90
C GLY A 197 -11.34 -1.29 -17.96
N VAL A 198 -12.19 -2.30 -18.01
CA VAL A 198 -11.79 -3.71 -18.04
C VAL A 198 -10.90 -3.99 -19.23
N VAL A 199 -9.69 -4.48 -18.98
CA VAL A 199 -8.76 -4.97 -19.99
C VAL A 199 -8.30 -6.37 -19.62
N LYS A 200 -7.89 -7.14 -20.62
CA LYS A 200 -7.13 -8.38 -20.39
C LYS A 200 -5.67 -8.00 -20.25
N TRP A 201 -5.09 -8.33 -19.10
CA TRP A 201 -3.69 -8.07 -18.84
C TRP A 201 -2.91 -9.37 -18.78
N ASP A 202 -1.83 -9.43 -19.53
CA ASP A 202 -1.00 -10.62 -19.60
C ASP A 202 0.16 -10.47 -18.61
N PHE A 203 0.06 -11.21 -17.51
CA PHE A 203 1.14 -11.40 -16.55
C PHE A 203 2.01 -12.61 -16.94
N PRO A 204 3.24 -12.67 -16.45
CA PRO A 204 4.00 -13.93 -16.46
C PRO A 204 3.28 -15.06 -15.70
N GLU A 205 3.63 -16.31 -16.01
CA GLU A 205 3.19 -17.44 -15.19
C GLU A 205 3.68 -17.26 -13.72
N PRO A 206 2.89 -17.65 -12.70
CA PRO A 206 1.68 -18.47 -12.79
C PRO A 206 0.36 -17.70 -12.97
N LEU A 207 0.36 -16.36 -13.03
CA LEU A 207 -0.88 -15.58 -13.13
C LEU A 207 -1.56 -15.69 -14.50
N GLY A 208 -0.77 -15.67 -15.59
CA GLY A 208 -1.31 -15.68 -16.94
C GLY A 208 -2.18 -14.45 -17.26
N THR A 209 -3.19 -14.63 -18.12
CA THR A 209 -4.08 -13.54 -18.52
C THR A 209 -5.22 -13.34 -17.54
N MET A 210 -5.33 -12.15 -16.95
CA MET A 210 -6.36 -11.79 -15.98
C MET A 210 -7.15 -10.54 -16.41
N PRO A 211 -8.43 -10.42 -16.00
CA PRO A 211 -9.14 -9.14 -16.12
C PRO A 211 -8.55 -8.14 -15.12
N ALA A 212 -8.23 -6.94 -15.59
CA ALA A 212 -7.80 -5.82 -14.77
C ALA A 212 -8.79 -4.65 -14.92
N ILE A 213 -9.15 -4.04 -13.81
CA ILE A 213 -10.19 -3.02 -13.71
C ILE A 213 -9.67 -1.75 -13.03
N TYR A 214 -10.29 -0.63 -13.32
CA TYR A 214 -10.03 0.62 -12.59
C TYR A 214 -10.61 0.55 -11.19
N THR A 215 -9.78 0.85 -10.19
CA THR A 215 -10.19 1.05 -8.80
C THR A 215 -9.62 2.36 -8.27
N LEU A 216 -10.21 2.91 -7.19
CA LEU A 216 -9.70 4.12 -6.57
C LEU A 216 -8.37 3.84 -5.89
N HIS A 217 -7.32 4.54 -6.33
CA HIS A 217 -5.96 4.35 -5.81
C HIS A 217 -5.18 5.66 -5.77
N SER A 218 -3.98 5.69 -5.19
CA SER A 218 -3.26 6.95 -4.96
C SER A 218 -2.16 7.27 -5.96
N GLU A 219 -1.74 6.37 -6.83
CA GLU A 219 -0.71 6.64 -7.84
C GLU A 219 -1.08 7.79 -8.78
N PRO A 220 -2.35 7.92 -9.26
CA PRO A 220 -2.75 9.09 -10.03
C PRO A 220 -2.74 10.42 -9.26
N ALA A 221 -2.63 10.38 -7.92
CA ALA A 221 -2.53 11.59 -7.11
C ALA A 221 -1.12 12.24 -7.16
N THR A 222 -0.07 11.48 -7.48
CA THR A 222 1.31 11.93 -7.35
C THR A 222 2.13 11.81 -8.62
N LEU A 223 2.06 10.70 -9.33
CA LEU A 223 2.85 10.46 -10.55
C LEU A 223 2.71 11.54 -11.64
N PRO A 224 1.52 12.12 -11.88
CA PRO A 224 1.39 13.21 -12.86
C PRO A 224 2.19 14.47 -12.49
N GLU A 225 2.39 14.72 -11.20
CA GLU A 225 3.09 15.90 -10.69
C GLU A 225 4.60 15.67 -10.55
N THR A 226 5.01 14.40 -10.39
CA THR A 226 6.41 14.04 -10.10
C THR A 226 7.17 13.49 -11.30
N ILE A 227 6.48 13.04 -12.35
CA ILE A 227 7.08 12.55 -13.60
C ILE A 227 6.79 13.53 -14.74
N PRO A 228 7.79 14.34 -15.16
CA PRO A 228 7.58 15.36 -16.17
C PRO A 228 7.14 14.80 -17.53
N GLY A 229 6.15 15.44 -18.13
CA GLY A 229 5.72 15.13 -19.49
C GLY A 229 4.71 14.01 -19.63
N VAL A 230 4.46 13.25 -18.56
CA VAL A 230 3.43 12.19 -18.58
C VAL A 230 2.05 12.80 -18.90
N ARG A 231 1.29 12.11 -19.73
CA ARG A 231 -0.06 12.52 -20.13
C ARG A 231 -1.14 11.56 -19.67
N ASP A 232 -0.75 10.32 -19.40
CA ASP A 232 -1.66 9.28 -18.96
C ASP A 232 -1.06 8.51 -17.80
N VAL A 233 -1.79 8.40 -16.69
CA VAL A 233 -1.46 7.54 -15.55
C VAL A 233 -2.70 6.74 -15.19
N ARG A 234 -2.63 5.42 -15.35
CA ARG A 234 -3.75 4.50 -15.13
C ARG A 234 -3.35 3.42 -14.15
N TRP A 235 -4.15 3.30 -13.12
CA TRP A 235 -4.05 2.21 -12.15
C TRP A 235 -5.14 1.16 -12.40
N ARG A 236 -4.78 -0.11 -12.31
CA ARG A 236 -5.73 -1.23 -12.37
C ARG A 236 -5.39 -2.30 -11.35
N LEU A 237 -6.44 -2.92 -10.83
CA LEU A 237 -6.37 -4.11 -10.00
C LEU A 237 -6.83 -5.32 -10.81
N ALA A 238 -6.01 -6.37 -10.83
CA ALA A 238 -6.34 -7.65 -11.44
C ALA A 238 -6.60 -8.69 -10.35
N LEU A 239 -7.84 -9.15 -10.24
CA LEU A 239 -8.26 -10.14 -9.26
C LEU A 239 -8.68 -11.44 -9.96
N PRO A 240 -8.54 -12.60 -9.30
CA PRO A 240 -9.11 -13.84 -9.79
C PRO A 240 -10.61 -13.65 -10.12
N PRO A 241 -11.11 -14.24 -11.22
CA PRO A 241 -12.49 -14.04 -11.63
C PRO A 241 -13.52 -14.28 -10.52
N ALA A 242 -13.32 -15.30 -9.67
CA ALA A 242 -14.22 -15.61 -8.57
C ALA A 242 -14.30 -14.46 -7.53
N VAL A 243 -13.19 -13.81 -7.25
CA VAL A 243 -13.13 -12.66 -6.31
C VAL A 243 -13.75 -11.43 -6.96
N HIS A 244 -13.36 -11.13 -8.20
CA HIS A 244 -13.92 -10.03 -8.98
C HIS A 244 -15.46 -10.13 -9.10
N ASP A 245 -15.96 -11.27 -9.57
CA ASP A 245 -17.39 -11.49 -9.80
C ASP A 245 -18.18 -11.50 -8.45
N GLY A 246 -17.55 -12.00 -7.39
CA GLY A 246 -18.11 -11.97 -6.04
C GLY A 246 -18.32 -10.53 -5.54
N PHE A 247 -17.30 -9.68 -5.60
CA PHE A 247 -17.44 -8.26 -5.20
C PHE A 247 -18.38 -7.49 -6.13
N ALA A 248 -18.32 -7.72 -7.43
CA ALA A 248 -19.25 -7.12 -8.39
C ALA A 248 -20.71 -7.48 -8.06
N LEU A 249 -21.00 -8.73 -7.70
CA LEU A 249 -22.33 -9.14 -7.27
C LEU A 249 -22.74 -8.45 -5.96
N LEU A 250 -21.91 -8.51 -4.92
CA LEU A 250 -22.22 -7.94 -3.59
C LEU A 250 -22.50 -6.42 -3.69
N THR A 251 -21.73 -5.71 -4.49
CA THR A 251 -21.94 -4.28 -4.73
C THR A 251 -23.21 -4.01 -5.55
N SER A 252 -23.47 -4.79 -6.60
CA SER A 252 -24.62 -4.59 -7.50
C SER A 252 -25.97 -4.80 -6.82
N ILE A 253 -26.04 -5.63 -5.78
CA ILE A 253 -27.26 -5.86 -5.01
C ILE A 253 -27.42 -4.92 -3.81
N GLY A 254 -26.53 -3.95 -3.63
CA GLY A 254 -26.60 -2.92 -2.60
C GLY A 254 -26.03 -3.33 -1.24
N LEU A 255 -25.28 -4.44 -1.13
CA LEU A 255 -24.65 -4.83 0.14
C LEU A 255 -23.49 -3.93 0.55
N ALA A 256 -22.99 -3.10 -0.36
CA ALA A 256 -21.97 -2.08 -0.06
C ALA A 256 -22.58 -0.69 0.23
N ASP A 257 -23.91 -0.54 0.21
CA ASP A 257 -24.58 0.74 0.42
C ASP A 257 -24.46 1.22 1.87
N ARG A 258 -24.35 2.54 2.02
CA ARG A 258 -24.26 3.21 3.33
C ARG A 258 -25.62 3.63 3.87
N GLU A 259 -26.67 3.63 3.02
CA GLU A 259 -28.02 3.97 3.43
C GLU A 259 -28.64 2.86 4.26
N PRO A 260 -29.20 3.17 5.46
CA PRO A 260 -29.82 2.17 6.31
C PRO A 260 -31.02 1.49 5.66
N VAL A 261 -31.17 0.19 5.89
CA VAL A 261 -32.29 -0.64 5.41
C VAL A 261 -33.04 -1.22 6.61
N GLU A 262 -34.39 -1.10 6.58
CA GLU A 262 -35.25 -1.72 7.58
C GLU A 262 -35.36 -3.24 7.37
N THR A 263 -35.11 -4.01 8.43
CA THR A 263 -35.23 -5.47 8.44
C THR A 263 -36.16 -5.92 9.56
N GLN A 264 -36.53 -7.20 9.58
CA GLN A 264 -37.33 -7.76 10.69
C GLN A 264 -36.62 -7.67 12.05
N SER A 265 -35.31 -7.57 12.08
CA SER A 265 -34.49 -7.52 13.30
C SER A 265 -34.07 -6.11 13.69
N GLY A 266 -34.46 -5.09 12.93
CA GLY A 266 -34.13 -3.67 13.12
C GLY A 266 -33.45 -3.05 11.91
N THR A 267 -33.05 -1.80 12.05
CA THR A 267 -32.34 -1.04 11.01
C THR A 267 -30.89 -1.48 10.91
N VAL A 268 -30.41 -1.75 9.70
CA VAL A 268 -29.04 -2.21 9.43
C VAL A 268 -28.44 -1.38 8.30
N VAL A 269 -27.20 -0.96 8.42
CA VAL A 269 -26.40 -0.44 7.32
C VAL A 269 -25.77 -1.61 6.57
N PRO A 270 -26.12 -1.86 5.29
CA PRO A 270 -25.66 -3.03 4.55
C PRO A 270 -24.14 -3.17 4.51
N ARG A 271 -23.43 -2.07 4.26
CA ARG A 271 -21.96 -2.02 4.25
C ARG A 271 -21.35 -2.48 5.58
N ASP A 272 -21.87 -2.02 6.71
CA ASP A 272 -21.32 -2.37 8.03
C ASP A 272 -21.51 -3.87 8.31
N LEU A 273 -22.67 -4.42 7.91
CA LEU A 273 -22.94 -5.84 7.97
C LEU A 273 -21.99 -6.63 7.07
N LEU A 274 -21.79 -6.20 5.83
CA LEU A 274 -20.88 -6.85 4.88
C LEU A 274 -19.44 -6.89 5.45
N ILE A 275 -18.92 -5.77 5.93
CA ILE A 275 -17.60 -5.69 6.56
C ILE A 275 -17.50 -6.64 7.75
N ALA A 276 -18.53 -6.67 8.62
CA ALA A 276 -18.54 -7.54 9.78
C ALA A 276 -18.57 -9.04 9.41
N ILE A 277 -19.23 -9.40 8.31
CA ILE A 277 -19.25 -10.77 7.78
C ILE A 277 -17.89 -11.14 7.19
N LEU A 278 -17.34 -10.29 6.31
CA LEU A 278 -16.06 -10.53 5.67
C LEU A 278 -14.92 -10.67 6.68
N ASN A 279 -14.91 -9.85 7.73
CA ASN A 279 -13.91 -9.93 8.81
C ASN A 279 -14.04 -11.21 9.68
N ARG A 280 -15.09 -12.02 9.50
CA ARG A 280 -15.28 -13.33 10.15
C ARG A 280 -14.95 -14.51 9.25
N MET A 281 -14.61 -14.24 8.00
CA MET A 281 -14.19 -15.31 7.10
C MET A 281 -12.98 -16.03 7.69
N PRO A 282 -12.94 -17.36 7.61
CA PRO A 282 -11.78 -18.10 8.08
C PRO A 282 -10.54 -17.64 7.31
N THR A 283 -9.49 -17.31 8.04
CA THR A 283 -8.16 -17.24 7.45
C THR A 283 -7.63 -18.66 7.33
N SER A 284 -7.09 -19.02 6.18
CA SER A 284 -6.46 -20.33 6.00
C SER A 284 -5.35 -20.50 7.05
N GLU A 285 -5.39 -21.64 7.79
CA GLU A 285 -4.27 -22.03 8.66
C GLU A 285 -3.15 -22.75 7.87
N GLU A 286 -3.39 -23.04 6.60
CA GLU A 286 -2.40 -23.63 5.70
C GLU A 286 -1.34 -22.59 5.31
N GLU A 287 -0.14 -23.07 4.99
CA GLU A 287 0.92 -22.22 4.46
C GLU A 287 0.40 -21.47 3.23
N ALA A 288 0.54 -20.15 3.24
CA ALA A 288 0.11 -19.32 2.14
C ALA A 288 0.82 -19.73 0.84
N LYS A 289 0.06 -19.89 -0.22
CA LYS A 289 0.54 -20.26 -1.56
C LYS A 289 0.08 -19.24 -2.59
N ASP A 290 0.12 -17.99 -2.19
CA ASP A 290 -0.23 -16.89 -3.06
C ASP A 290 0.99 -16.40 -3.85
N THR A 291 0.72 -15.78 -4.98
CA THR A 291 1.71 -15.10 -5.80
C THR A 291 1.15 -13.76 -6.22
N GLU A 292 1.91 -12.70 -6.04
CA GLU A 292 1.55 -11.33 -6.43
C GLU A 292 2.57 -10.79 -7.43
N TYR A 293 2.08 -10.15 -8.47
CA TYR A 293 2.88 -9.44 -9.48
C TYR A 293 2.48 -7.96 -9.53
N LEU A 294 3.47 -7.10 -9.48
CA LEU A 294 3.35 -5.73 -9.97
C LEU A 294 3.91 -5.69 -11.40
N ASP A 295 3.13 -5.20 -12.35
CA ASP A 295 3.54 -4.98 -13.75
C ASP A 295 3.33 -3.51 -14.09
N ILE A 296 4.42 -2.76 -14.23
CA ILE A 296 4.42 -1.33 -14.50
C ILE A 296 5.00 -1.09 -15.87
N ARG A 297 4.23 -0.46 -16.76
CA ARG A 297 4.63 -0.15 -18.14
C ARG A 297 4.69 1.35 -18.33
N VAL A 298 5.87 1.85 -18.63
CA VAL A 298 6.13 3.26 -18.90
C VAL A 298 6.44 3.41 -20.39
N ALA A 299 5.52 4.00 -21.14
CA ALA A 299 5.70 4.24 -22.56
C ALA A 299 6.17 5.66 -22.85
N GLY A 300 7.00 5.81 -23.86
CA GLY A 300 7.54 7.12 -24.23
C GLY A 300 8.56 7.04 -25.35
N GLU A 301 9.57 7.91 -25.32
CA GLU A 301 10.64 7.99 -26.30
C GLU A 301 12.01 7.81 -25.66
N LYS A 302 12.89 7.11 -26.36
CA LYS A 302 14.32 7.03 -26.06
C LYS A 302 15.12 7.06 -27.38
N ASP A 303 16.13 7.90 -27.46
CA ASP A 303 16.97 8.08 -28.64
C ASP A 303 16.16 8.30 -29.95
N GLY A 304 14.98 8.95 -29.82
CA GLY A 304 14.05 9.23 -30.93
C GLY A 304 13.16 8.05 -31.37
N ALA A 305 13.24 6.91 -30.70
CA ALA A 305 12.37 5.74 -30.93
C ALA A 305 11.29 5.65 -29.85
N ARG A 306 10.10 5.16 -30.22
CA ARG A 306 9.06 4.81 -29.23
C ARG A 306 9.45 3.51 -28.53
N VAL A 307 9.38 3.53 -27.22
CA VAL A 307 9.76 2.38 -26.38
C VAL A 307 8.78 2.23 -25.23
N VAL A 308 8.73 1.03 -24.66
CA VAL A 308 8.05 0.72 -23.40
C VAL A 308 9.07 0.13 -22.43
N ALA A 309 9.31 0.82 -21.34
CA ALA A 309 10.03 0.27 -20.20
C ALA A 309 9.03 -0.50 -19.33
N THR A 310 9.29 -1.78 -19.12
CA THR A 310 8.47 -2.64 -18.25
C THR A 310 9.27 -3.00 -17.02
N GLU A 311 8.76 -2.60 -15.85
CA GLU A 311 9.35 -2.93 -14.56
C GLU A 311 8.38 -3.83 -13.79
N ARG A 312 8.88 -4.94 -13.25
CA ARG A 312 8.06 -5.93 -12.52
C ARG A 312 8.64 -6.27 -11.17
N ALA A 313 7.76 -6.50 -10.21
CA ALA A 313 8.09 -7.16 -8.95
C ALA A 313 7.25 -8.42 -8.79
N LEU A 314 7.88 -9.50 -8.37
CA LEU A 314 7.24 -10.77 -8.03
C LEU A 314 7.42 -11.01 -6.54
N PHE A 315 6.31 -11.23 -5.85
CA PHE A 315 6.27 -11.67 -4.48
C PHE A 315 5.79 -13.11 -4.39
N THR A 316 6.49 -13.88 -3.59
CA THR A 316 6.11 -15.23 -3.19
C THR A 316 6.21 -15.35 -1.68
N PRO A 317 5.52 -16.30 -1.04
CA PRO A 317 5.61 -16.52 0.40
C PRO A 317 7.06 -16.68 0.85
N PRO A 318 7.54 -15.84 1.79
CA PRO A 318 8.88 -15.99 2.33
C PRO A 318 8.96 -17.21 3.28
N PRO A 319 10.17 -17.66 3.64
CA PRO A 319 10.34 -18.85 4.49
C PRO A 319 9.63 -18.81 5.84
N GLU A 320 9.28 -17.63 6.32
CA GLU A 320 8.55 -17.42 7.59
C GLU A 320 7.05 -17.72 7.50
N GLY A 321 6.55 -18.16 6.35
CA GLY A 321 5.14 -18.54 6.16
C GLY A 321 4.16 -17.36 6.05
N LEU A 322 4.65 -16.16 5.74
CA LEU A 322 3.81 -15.01 5.41
C LEU A 322 3.22 -15.19 4.01
N SER A 323 2.05 -14.63 3.74
CA SER A 323 1.53 -14.54 2.38
C SER A 323 2.37 -13.59 1.52
N ALA A 324 2.41 -13.81 0.20
CA ALA A 324 3.07 -12.92 -0.74
C ALA A 324 2.54 -11.50 -0.65
N GLY A 325 1.21 -11.33 -0.62
CA GLY A 325 0.56 -10.02 -0.50
C GLY A 325 0.88 -9.31 0.82
N SER A 326 0.88 -10.04 1.95
CA SER A 326 1.24 -9.43 3.24
C SER A 326 2.72 -9.04 3.30
N PHE A 327 3.59 -9.89 2.76
CA PHE A 327 5.02 -9.62 2.65
C PHE A 327 5.29 -8.42 1.73
N GLY A 328 4.69 -8.42 0.52
CA GLY A 328 4.82 -7.33 -0.46
C GLY A 328 4.34 -5.98 0.09
N THR A 329 3.23 -5.97 0.82
CA THR A 329 2.69 -4.75 1.42
C THR A 329 3.52 -4.24 2.59
N ALA A 330 3.98 -5.12 3.49
CA ALA A 330 4.64 -4.71 4.72
C ALA A 330 6.15 -4.45 4.54
N LEU A 331 6.82 -5.10 3.60
CA LEU A 331 8.27 -4.95 3.44
C LEU A 331 8.68 -3.51 3.06
N PRO A 332 8.06 -2.84 2.06
CA PRO A 332 8.47 -1.49 1.68
C PRO A 332 8.39 -0.48 2.83
N ILE A 333 7.33 -0.50 3.65
CA ILE A 333 7.21 0.42 4.78
C ILE A 333 8.28 0.17 5.83
N THR A 334 8.72 -1.09 6.05
CA THR A 334 9.79 -1.40 7.01
C THR A 334 11.14 -0.86 6.54
N VAL A 335 11.44 -0.95 5.25
CA VAL A 335 12.63 -0.33 4.65
C VAL A 335 12.55 1.19 4.77
N ALA A 336 11.39 1.78 4.44
CA ALA A 336 11.19 3.22 4.50
C ALA A 336 11.44 3.78 5.91
N VAL A 337 10.80 3.22 6.95
CA VAL A 337 10.98 3.75 8.31
C VAL A 337 12.42 3.55 8.85
N ARG A 338 13.09 2.47 8.45
CA ARG A 338 14.52 2.27 8.75
C ARG A 338 15.39 3.33 8.09
N TRP A 339 15.15 3.63 6.81
CA TRP A 339 15.88 4.65 6.08
C TRP A 339 15.60 6.06 6.60
N MET A 340 14.36 6.36 6.96
CA MET A 340 13.98 7.61 7.62
C MET A 340 14.67 7.75 8.98
N ALA A 341 14.64 6.71 9.81
CA ALA A 341 15.34 6.68 11.09
C ALA A 341 16.86 6.85 10.95
N ALA A 342 17.44 6.41 9.85
CA ALA A 342 18.85 6.60 9.51
C ALA A 342 19.15 7.97 8.84
N GLY A 343 18.15 8.85 8.65
CA GLY A 343 18.34 10.16 8.02
C GLY A 343 18.59 10.11 6.52
N ARG A 344 18.15 9.04 5.83
CA ARG A 344 18.33 8.85 4.38
C ARG A 344 17.20 9.43 3.54
N VAL A 345 16.14 9.95 4.17
CA VAL A 345 15.01 10.62 3.50
C VAL A 345 15.03 12.09 3.88
N ALA A 346 14.93 12.96 2.89
CA ALA A 346 14.92 14.41 3.11
C ALA A 346 13.71 14.85 3.96
N PRO A 347 13.80 15.95 4.72
CA PRO A 347 12.63 16.55 5.36
C PRO A 347 11.55 16.92 4.33
N GLY A 348 10.27 16.83 4.77
CA GLY A 348 9.11 17.10 3.94
C GLY A 348 8.17 15.92 3.85
N VAL A 349 7.12 16.03 3.05
CA VAL A 349 6.19 14.94 2.74
C VAL A 349 6.44 14.47 1.32
N HIS A 350 6.74 13.20 1.17
CA HIS A 350 7.16 12.61 -0.09
C HIS A 350 6.22 11.47 -0.50
N PRO A 351 5.73 11.47 -1.74
CA PRO A 351 5.26 10.24 -2.35
C PRO A 351 6.45 9.30 -2.62
N PRO A 352 6.23 7.98 -2.75
CA PRO A 352 7.30 6.99 -2.82
C PRO A 352 8.32 7.23 -3.94
N GLU A 353 7.85 7.68 -5.10
CA GLU A 353 8.68 7.95 -6.29
C GLU A 353 9.68 9.10 -6.12
N THR A 354 9.52 9.93 -5.07
CA THR A 354 10.44 11.03 -4.75
C THR A 354 11.16 10.86 -3.42
N ALA A 355 10.69 9.92 -2.58
CA ALA A 355 11.26 9.69 -1.26
C ALA A 355 12.64 9.04 -1.32
N PHE A 356 12.90 8.23 -2.35
CA PHE A 356 14.07 7.37 -2.45
C PHE A 356 14.72 7.49 -3.83
N GLU A 357 16.01 7.13 -3.88
CA GLU A 357 16.63 6.78 -5.16
C GLU A 357 16.06 5.40 -5.56
N PRO A 358 15.37 5.28 -6.73
CA PRO A 358 14.56 4.12 -7.04
C PRO A 358 15.35 2.81 -7.07
N LYS A 359 16.52 2.84 -7.73
CA LYS A 359 17.34 1.61 -7.83
C LYS A 359 17.85 1.15 -6.47
N ALA A 360 18.26 2.06 -5.60
CA ALA A 360 18.76 1.69 -4.28
C ALA A 360 17.65 1.07 -3.41
N PHE A 361 16.42 1.57 -3.54
CA PHE A 361 15.26 1.02 -2.84
C PHE A 361 14.90 -0.39 -3.37
N VAL A 362 14.86 -0.56 -4.68
CA VAL A 362 14.64 -1.87 -5.34
C VAL A 362 15.74 -2.87 -4.95
N ASP A 363 17.01 -2.47 -4.95
CA ASP A 363 18.13 -3.33 -4.56
C ASP A 363 18.03 -3.77 -3.08
N GLU A 364 17.50 -2.93 -2.19
CA GLU A 364 17.26 -3.29 -0.78
C GLU A 364 16.13 -4.33 -0.67
N LEU A 365 15.01 -4.12 -1.37
CA LEU A 365 13.90 -5.09 -1.38
C LEU A 365 14.31 -6.42 -2.02
N ALA A 366 15.19 -6.40 -3.02
CA ALA A 366 15.73 -7.62 -3.63
C ALA A 366 16.57 -8.43 -2.65
N ARG A 367 17.35 -7.79 -1.75
CA ARG A 367 18.10 -8.49 -0.68
C ARG A 367 17.16 -9.13 0.35
N GLU A 368 15.95 -8.59 0.51
CA GLU A 368 14.93 -9.14 1.41
C GLU A 368 14.07 -10.25 0.76
N GLY A 369 14.28 -10.55 -0.55
CA GLY A 369 13.67 -11.68 -1.22
C GLY A 369 12.66 -11.35 -2.33
N VAL A 370 12.45 -10.08 -2.65
CA VAL A 370 11.60 -9.69 -3.80
C VAL A 370 12.35 -9.92 -5.10
N VAL A 371 11.69 -10.53 -6.09
CA VAL A 371 12.28 -10.77 -7.41
C VAL A 371 11.86 -9.69 -8.39
N PHE A 372 12.84 -9.02 -8.96
CA PHE A 372 12.59 -7.94 -9.93
C PHE A 372 13.00 -8.36 -11.34
N SER A 373 12.27 -7.89 -12.34
CA SER A 373 12.64 -7.98 -13.75
C SER A 373 12.34 -6.68 -14.47
N SER A 374 13.14 -6.38 -15.49
CA SER A 374 13.09 -5.12 -16.23
C SER A 374 13.37 -5.38 -17.70
N SER A 375 12.57 -4.80 -18.60
CA SER A 375 12.82 -4.80 -20.05
C SER A 375 12.67 -3.40 -20.64
N LEU A 376 13.13 -3.24 -21.86
CA LEU A 376 12.92 -2.05 -22.69
C LEU A 376 12.66 -2.54 -24.10
N ASP A 377 11.44 -2.44 -24.54
CA ASP A 377 10.98 -2.99 -25.81
C ASP A 377 10.59 -1.85 -26.77
N GLU A 378 10.69 -2.11 -28.08
CA GLU A 378 10.17 -1.18 -29.09
C GLU A 378 8.63 -1.11 -28.95
N GLY A 379 8.09 0.12 -28.92
CA GLY A 379 6.69 0.41 -28.68
C GLY A 379 5.82 0.43 -29.95
#